data_6ebdffb09c3c573099718d295e3ee502
#
_entry.id   6ebdffb09c3c573099718d295e3ee502
#
_cell.length_a   1.000
_cell.length_b   1.000
_cell.length_c   1.000
_cell.angle_alpha   90.00
_cell.angle_beta   90.00
_cell.angle_gamma   90.00
#
_symmetry.space_group_name_H-M   'P 1'
#
loop_
_entity.id
_entity.type
_entity.pdbx_description
1 polymer ?
#
loop_
_entity_poly.entity_id
_entity_poly.type
_entity_poly.pdbx_seq_one_letter_code
_entity_poly.pdbx_strand_id
1 'polypeptide(L)'
;MAGRWRALPLVFSASSDAGAILQVANDARDALLSMQAQTVGIMGVFGPPASGKRLLLHTLLQPQNVDFSAASNGEKNVLLWLWLPQDEAMKTRDKVRIVLAAGAGLESENGQQSEDQKLALLLLLSSALLYNADGEINAEAVERLEWLEKVAQVLRIKAMQDEEGVASEFREHAPKFIWLARNFKIKWLKDAEGQKLTPTQYFEQSLAPEGGYGDAATKRNMLRMYLESYFPVRDCVALSRAVEGNGTEIVPPETPRSELRTQFVDA
;
A
#
# COMPACT_ATOMS: atom_id res chain seq x y z
N MET A 1 11.90 15.08 20.86
CA MET A 1 10.53 15.43 20.41
C MET A 1 9.70 14.16 20.50
N ALA A 2 8.51 14.25 21.08
CA ALA A 2 7.61 13.12 21.17
C ALA A 2 7.22 12.66 19.76
N GLY A 3 7.23 11.35 19.48
CA GLY A 3 6.82 10.80 18.18
C GLY A 3 5.37 11.15 17.87
N ARG A 4 5.13 11.41 16.61
CA ARG A 4 3.83 11.94 16.17
C ARG A 4 2.77 10.88 15.94
N TRP A 5 3.16 9.59 15.95
CA TRP A 5 2.28 8.49 15.60
C TRP A 5 2.44 7.29 16.53
N ARG A 6 1.34 6.57 16.77
CA ARG A 6 1.29 5.31 17.53
C ARG A 6 0.83 4.20 16.58
N ALA A 7 1.55 3.08 16.57
CA ALA A 7 1.13 1.88 15.86
C ALA A 7 0.41 0.92 16.81
N LEU A 8 -0.67 0.34 16.34
CA LEU A 8 -1.44 -0.70 17.01
C LEU A 8 -1.74 -1.83 16.03
N PRO A 9 -1.68 -3.11 16.43
CA PRO A 9 -2.25 -4.17 15.63
C PRO A 9 -3.77 -3.93 15.52
N LEU A 10 -4.32 -4.03 14.30
CA LEU A 10 -5.75 -3.79 14.07
C LEU A 10 -6.49 -5.09 13.84
N VAL A 11 -6.03 -5.91 12.91
CA VAL A 11 -6.71 -7.14 12.50
C VAL A 11 -5.74 -8.30 12.56
N PHE A 12 -6.19 -9.40 13.17
CA PHE A 12 -5.48 -10.68 13.22
C PHE A 12 -6.25 -11.74 12.45
N SER A 13 -5.52 -12.75 11.97
CA SER A 13 -6.09 -14.02 11.58
C SER A 13 -5.96 -15.00 12.76
N ALA A 14 -7.08 -15.45 13.28
CA ALA A 14 -7.12 -16.52 14.26
C ALA A 14 -7.53 -17.84 13.60
N SER A 15 -6.84 -18.92 13.93
CA SER A 15 -7.22 -20.25 13.47
C SER A 15 -8.41 -20.77 14.26
N SER A 16 -9.42 -21.31 13.59
CA SER A 16 -10.54 -22.03 14.19
C SER A 16 -10.77 -23.34 13.44
N ASP A 17 -11.53 -24.25 14.02
CA ASP A 17 -11.92 -25.52 13.39
C ASP A 17 -12.70 -25.32 12.08
N ALA A 18 -13.29 -24.13 11.90
CA ALA A 18 -14.04 -23.73 10.68
C ALA A 18 -13.21 -22.93 9.67
N GLY A 19 -11.91 -22.72 9.91
CA GLY A 19 -11.02 -21.93 9.07
C GLY A 19 -10.48 -20.66 9.76
N ALA A 20 -9.84 -19.77 8.99
CA ALA A 20 -9.30 -18.53 9.52
C ALA A 20 -10.42 -17.51 9.80
N ILE A 21 -10.48 -17.02 11.03
CA ILE A 21 -11.42 -15.98 11.47
C ILE A 21 -10.66 -14.67 11.65
N LEU A 22 -11.22 -13.58 11.13
CA LEU A 22 -10.70 -12.24 11.36
C LEU A 22 -11.14 -11.72 12.71
N GLN A 23 -10.19 -11.21 13.49
CA GLN A 23 -10.45 -10.59 14.79
C GLN A 23 -9.87 -9.18 14.83
N VAL A 24 -10.62 -8.25 15.39
CA VAL A 24 -10.18 -6.87 15.61
C VAL A 24 -9.60 -6.77 17.01
N ALA A 25 -8.41 -6.16 17.14
CA ALA A 25 -7.78 -5.91 18.43
C ALA A 25 -8.61 -4.94 19.28
N ASN A 26 -8.80 -5.24 20.55
CA ASN A 26 -9.56 -4.38 21.46
C ASN A 26 -8.92 -3.00 21.60
N ASP A 27 -7.60 -2.92 21.76
CA ASP A 27 -6.88 -1.64 21.90
C ASP A 27 -7.05 -0.73 20.69
N ALA A 28 -7.02 -1.30 19.48
CA ALA A 28 -7.23 -0.54 18.25
C ALA A 28 -8.70 -0.11 18.11
N ARG A 29 -9.64 -1.00 18.45
CA ARG A 29 -11.07 -0.69 18.48
C ARG A 29 -11.37 0.45 19.44
N ASP A 30 -10.88 0.36 20.69
CA ASP A 30 -11.11 1.38 21.71
C ASP A 30 -10.47 2.72 21.32
N ALA A 31 -9.28 2.68 20.73
CA ALA A 31 -8.62 3.86 20.19
C ALA A 31 -9.44 4.52 19.07
N LEU A 32 -10.01 3.73 18.15
CA LEU A 32 -10.88 4.24 17.08
C LEU A 32 -12.19 4.82 17.63
N LEU A 33 -12.82 4.13 18.59
CA LEU A 33 -14.06 4.59 19.22
C LEU A 33 -13.87 5.86 20.05
N SER A 34 -12.66 6.07 20.59
CA SER A 34 -12.33 7.29 21.33
C SER A 34 -12.14 8.52 20.43
N MET A 35 -11.98 8.32 19.11
CA MET A 35 -11.85 9.42 18.15
C MET A 35 -13.22 10.04 17.90
N GLN A 36 -13.38 11.29 18.32
CA GLN A 36 -14.62 12.08 18.09
C GLN A 36 -14.58 12.84 16.75
N ALA A 37 -13.93 12.27 15.75
CA ALA A 37 -13.77 12.92 14.44
C ALA A 37 -15.01 12.70 13.57
N GLN A 38 -15.49 13.75 12.92
CA GLN A 38 -16.60 13.66 11.96
C GLN A 38 -16.17 13.06 10.63
N THR A 39 -14.90 13.25 10.26
CA THR A 39 -14.34 12.72 9.00
C THR A 39 -13.00 12.05 9.27
N VAL A 40 -12.86 10.82 8.81
CA VAL A 40 -11.62 10.04 8.90
C VAL A 40 -11.10 9.78 7.49
N GLY A 41 -9.91 10.29 7.17
CA GLY A 41 -9.20 9.94 5.95
C GLY A 41 -8.25 8.77 6.22
N ILE A 42 -8.35 7.70 5.44
CA ILE A 42 -7.57 6.49 5.63
C ILE A 42 -6.63 6.30 4.45
N MET A 43 -5.32 6.18 4.72
CA MET A 43 -4.32 5.78 3.74
C MET A 43 -3.94 4.33 3.96
N GLY A 44 -4.26 3.48 3.00
CA GLY A 44 -3.81 2.08 2.98
C GLY A 44 -2.41 1.97 2.38
N VAL A 45 -1.51 1.21 3.02
CA VAL A 45 -0.14 0.97 2.52
C VAL A 45 0.07 -0.52 2.33
N PHE A 46 0.41 -0.92 1.12
CA PHE A 46 0.67 -2.30 0.76
C PHE A 46 1.74 -2.41 -0.34
N GLY A 47 2.06 -3.60 -0.78
CA GLY A 47 3.05 -3.85 -1.83
C GLY A 47 3.76 -5.19 -1.62
N PRO A 48 4.64 -5.60 -2.54
CA PRO A 48 5.35 -6.87 -2.48
C PRO A 48 6.08 -7.10 -1.14
N PRO A 49 6.32 -8.35 -0.76
CA PRO A 49 7.21 -8.69 0.35
C PRO A 49 8.57 -7.99 0.19
N ALA A 50 9.23 -7.70 1.29
CA ALA A 50 10.55 -7.05 1.31
C ALA A 50 10.67 -5.70 0.56
N SER A 51 9.57 -5.10 0.10
CA SER A 51 9.60 -3.80 -0.60
C SER A 51 9.96 -2.59 0.31
N GLY A 52 10.28 -2.82 1.59
CA GLY A 52 10.71 -1.77 2.52
C GLY A 52 9.56 -0.90 3.06
N LYS A 53 8.35 -1.42 3.14
CA LYS A 53 7.18 -0.72 3.70
C LYS A 53 7.42 -0.19 5.12
N ARG A 54 8.12 -0.96 5.97
CA ARG A 54 8.42 -0.55 7.35
C ARG A 54 9.32 0.69 7.39
N LEU A 55 10.41 0.70 6.60
CA LEU A 55 11.29 1.86 6.51
C LEU A 55 10.53 3.09 6.02
N LEU A 56 9.69 2.93 5.00
CA LEU A 56 8.85 4.01 4.49
C LEU A 56 7.96 4.59 5.59
N LEU A 57 7.21 3.74 6.29
CA LEU A 57 6.32 4.16 7.37
C LEU A 57 7.09 4.81 8.53
N HIS A 58 8.23 4.25 8.90
CA HIS A 58 9.06 4.81 9.94
C HIS A 58 9.58 6.21 9.56
N THR A 59 10.02 6.38 8.32
CA THR A 59 10.49 7.68 7.83
C THR A 59 9.38 8.72 7.73
N LEU A 60 8.20 8.33 7.22
CA LEU A 60 7.07 9.25 7.02
C LEU A 60 6.39 9.62 8.35
N LEU A 61 6.14 8.63 9.18
CA LEU A 61 5.30 8.79 10.37
C LEU A 61 6.10 9.13 11.62
N GLN A 62 7.42 8.90 11.64
CA GLN A 62 8.30 9.17 12.77
C GLN A 62 7.68 8.69 14.11
N PRO A 63 7.36 7.40 14.24
CA PRO A 63 6.65 6.88 15.39
C PRO A 63 7.51 6.96 16.66
N GLN A 64 6.85 7.10 17.82
CA GLN A 64 7.52 6.90 19.11
C GLN A 64 7.63 5.39 19.38
N ASN A 65 8.86 4.94 19.73
CA ASN A 65 9.13 3.63 20.33
C ASN A 65 8.28 2.47 19.77
N VAL A 66 8.13 2.41 18.46
CA VAL A 66 7.44 1.27 17.85
C VAL A 66 8.43 0.13 17.80
N ASP A 67 8.29 -0.78 18.72
CA ASP A 67 8.99 -2.04 18.67
C ASP A 67 8.31 -2.96 17.64
N PHE A 68 8.79 -2.91 16.41
CA PHE A 68 8.37 -3.85 15.39
C PHE A 68 8.80 -5.31 15.69
N SER A 69 9.69 -5.50 16.70
CA SER A 69 10.06 -6.83 17.15
C SER A 69 8.95 -7.48 17.98
N ALA A 70 8.05 -6.70 18.58
CA ALA A 70 6.86 -7.24 19.24
C ALA A 70 5.98 -8.01 18.23
N ALA A 71 5.95 -7.59 16.98
CA ALA A 71 5.31 -8.35 15.88
C ALA A 71 6.02 -9.67 15.59
N SER A 72 7.30 -9.83 15.97
CA SER A 72 8.05 -11.08 15.80
C SER A 72 7.92 -12.05 16.99
N ASN A 73 7.49 -11.56 18.15
CA ASN A 73 7.52 -12.33 19.41
C ASN A 73 6.20 -13.01 19.81
N GLY A 74 5.20 -13.08 18.94
CA GLY A 74 3.96 -13.80 19.26
C GLY A 74 2.75 -13.47 18.40
N GLU A 75 2.76 -12.32 17.74
CA GLU A 75 1.64 -11.90 16.88
C GLU A 75 1.94 -12.22 15.41
N LYS A 76 2.28 -13.48 15.11
CA LYS A 76 2.59 -13.94 13.74
C LYS A 76 1.44 -13.74 12.74
N ASN A 77 0.26 -13.38 13.22
CA ASN A 77 -0.97 -13.33 12.44
C ASN A 77 -1.57 -11.92 12.28
N VAL A 78 -0.81 -10.85 12.54
CA VAL A 78 -1.32 -9.49 12.31
C VAL A 78 -1.40 -9.21 10.82
N LEU A 79 -2.62 -9.04 10.33
CA LEU A 79 -2.88 -8.72 8.92
C LEU A 79 -2.75 -7.22 8.65
N LEU A 80 -3.29 -6.40 9.53
CA LEU A 80 -3.27 -4.95 9.38
C LEU A 80 -2.80 -4.25 10.65
N TRP A 81 -1.95 -3.25 10.47
CA TRP A 81 -1.53 -2.30 11.48
C TRP A 81 -2.26 -0.99 11.32
N LEU A 82 -2.74 -0.43 12.44
CA LEU A 82 -3.33 0.89 12.53
C LEU A 82 -2.31 1.88 13.08
N TRP A 83 -2.12 2.99 12.38
CA TRP A 83 -1.25 4.08 12.80
C TRP A 83 -2.11 5.31 13.08
N LEU A 84 -2.08 5.77 14.33
CA LEU A 84 -2.85 6.90 14.83
C LEU A 84 -1.96 8.09 15.13
N PRO A 85 -2.36 9.33 14.74
CA PRO A 85 -1.65 10.52 15.14
C PRO A 85 -1.76 10.74 16.65
N GLN A 86 -0.65 11.09 17.29
CA GLN A 86 -0.60 11.43 18.72
C GLN A 86 -0.66 12.95 18.94
N ASP A 87 -0.24 13.72 17.94
CA ASP A 87 -0.20 15.18 18.01
C ASP A 87 -1.60 15.74 17.78
N GLU A 88 -2.10 16.55 18.72
CA GLU A 88 -3.40 17.22 18.60
C GLU A 88 -3.44 18.20 17.42
N ALA A 89 -2.31 18.73 16.99
CA ALA A 89 -2.23 19.55 15.77
C ALA A 89 -2.55 18.76 14.49
N MET A 90 -2.40 17.42 14.51
CA MET A 90 -2.78 16.54 13.41
C MET A 90 -4.24 16.10 13.47
N LYS A 91 -4.90 16.37 14.58
CA LYS A 91 -6.31 16.12 14.83
C LYS A 91 -7.03 17.45 14.78
N THR A 92 -7.54 17.85 13.63
CA THR A 92 -8.50 18.94 13.62
C THR A 92 -9.84 18.43 14.15
N ARG A 93 -10.65 19.29 14.78
CA ARG A 93 -11.96 18.90 15.38
C ARG A 93 -12.84 18.09 14.42
N ASP A 94 -12.70 18.31 13.12
CA ASP A 94 -13.58 17.72 12.12
C ASP A 94 -12.91 16.62 11.27
N LYS A 95 -11.57 16.50 11.30
CA LYS A 95 -10.84 15.60 10.39
C LYS A 95 -9.64 14.94 11.08
N VAL A 96 -9.57 13.63 10.99
CA VAL A 96 -8.40 12.83 11.40
C VAL A 96 -7.90 12.02 10.20
N ARG A 97 -6.57 11.93 10.08
CA ARG A 97 -5.94 11.03 9.09
C ARG A 97 -5.30 9.87 9.83
N ILE A 98 -5.56 8.67 9.38
CA ILE A 98 -4.96 7.44 9.89
C ILE A 98 -4.28 6.68 8.77
N VAL A 99 -3.33 5.83 9.13
CA VAL A 99 -2.67 4.94 8.15
C VAL A 99 -2.95 3.50 8.52
N LEU A 100 -3.41 2.73 7.55
CA LEU A 100 -3.51 1.27 7.61
C LEU A 100 -2.35 0.67 6.83
N ALA A 101 -1.59 -0.19 7.43
CA ALA A 101 -0.47 -0.83 6.77
C ALA A 101 -0.63 -2.34 6.79
N ALA A 102 -0.40 -2.97 5.63
CA ALA A 102 -0.30 -4.42 5.55
C ALA A 102 0.84 -4.93 6.43
N GLY A 103 0.57 -5.92 7.25
CA GLY A 103 1.56 -6.57 8.10
C GLY A 103 2.72 -7.13 7.27
N ALA A 104 3.91 -7.17 7.84
CA ALA A 104 5.11 -7.62 7.15
C ALA A 104 5.28 -9.16 7.10
N GLY A 105 4.44 -9.89 7.80
CA GLY A 105 4.58 -11.33 8.01
C GLY A 105 3.78 -12.20 7.06
N LEU A 106 3.77 -11.90 5.77
CA LEU A 106 2.91 -12.54 4.79
C LEU A 106 3.45 -13.79 4.12
N GLU A 107 4.61 -14.22 4.49
CA GLU A 107 5.07 -15.58 4.23
C GLU A 107 4.61 -16.54 5.35
N SER A 108 3.49 -16.24 6.03
CA SER A 108 2.93 -17.16 6.99
C SER A 108 2.28 -18.32 6.25
N GLU A 109 2.51 -19.51 6.76
CA GLU A 109 2.01 -20.81 6.30
C GLU A 109 0.46 -20.89 6.10
N ASN A 110 -0.26 -19.83 6.42
CA ASN A 110 -1.72 -19.71 6.29
C ASN A 110 -2.20 -19.17 4.93
N GLY A 111 -1.30 -19.08 3.95
CA GLY A 111 -1.66 -19.04 2.54
C GLY A 111 -2.39 -17.81 2.03
N GLN A 112 -2.81 -17.96 0.81
CA GLN A 112 -3.46 -17.05 -0.12
C GLN A 112 -4.71 -16.34 0.45
N GLN A 113 -5.52 -17.02 1.25
CA GLN A 113 -6.80 -16.49 1.76
C GLN A 113 -6.62 -15.28 2.69
N SER A 114 -5.58 -15.27 3.51
CA SER A 114 -5.31 -14.14 4.41
C SER A 114 -4.81 -12.90 3.65
N GLU A 115 -4.11 -13.11 2.53
CA GLU A 115 -3.69 -12.03 1.63
C GLU A 115 -4.88 -11.35 0.97
N ASP A 116 -5.81 -12.14 0.47
CA ASP A 116 -7.01 -11.65 -0.20
C ASP A 116 -7.91 -10.87 0.75
N GLN A 117 -8.09 -11.37 1.97
CA GLN A 117 -8.86 -10.69 3.02
C GLN A 117 -8.23 -9.36 3.41
N LYS A 118 -6.92 -9.31 3.56
CA LYS A 118 -6.19 -8.10 3.89
C LYS A 118 -6.30 -7.06 2.77
N LEU A 119 -6.13 -7.48 1.53
CA LEU A 119 -6.29 -6.62 0.38
C LEU A 119 -7.72 -6.06 0.29
N ALA A 120 -8.73 -6.92 0.50
CA ALA A 120 -10.11 -6.50 0.52
C ALA A 120 -10.39 -5.43 1.60
N LEU A 121 -9.86 -5.63 2.82
CA LEU A 121 -9.99 -4.64 3.89
C LEU A 121 -9.32 -3.32 3.55
N LEU A 122 -8.11 -3.35 2.96
CA LEU A 122 -7.42 -2.13 2.54
C LEU A 122 -8.21 -1.39 1.45
N LEU A 123 -8.74 -2.10 0.46
CA LEU A 123 -9.54 -1.52 -0.62
C LEU A 123 -10.83 -0.87 -0.10
N LEU A 124 -11.53 -1.55 0.81
CA LEU A 124 -12.82 -1.08 1.32
C LEU A 124 -12.70 0.07 2.32
N LEU A 125 -11.60 0.12 3.09
CA LEU A 125 -11.45 1.09 4.18
C LEU A 125 -10.66 2.33 3.75
N SER A 126 -9.87 2.28 2.69
CA SER A 126 -8.95 3.36 2.33
C SER A 126 -9.60 4.43 1.47
N SER A 127 -9.26 5.69 1.74
CA SER A 127 -9.53 6.82 0.85
C SER A 127 -8.41 6.99 -0.19
N ALA A 128 -7.21 6.53 0.15
CA ALA A 128 -6.06 6.47 -0.74
C ALA A 128 -5.27 5.18 -0.49
N LEU A 129 -4.77 4.56 -1.55
CA LEU A 129 -3.94 3.35 -1.51
C LEU A 129 -2.54 3.67 -1.99
N LEU A 130 -1.56 3.42 -1.16
CA LEU A 130 -0.15 3.54 -1.49
C LEU A 130 0.43 2.14 -1.80
N TYR A 131 0.70 1.89 -3.07
CA TYR A 131 1.37 0.67 -3.52
C TYR A 131 2.88 0.88 -3.54
N ASN A 132 3.58 0.31 -2.57
CA ASN A 132 5.02 0.45 -2.41
C ASN A 132 5.76 -0.59 -3.26
N ALA A 133 6.22 -0.19 -4.43
CA ALA A 133 6.96 -1.01 -5.38
C ALA A 133 8.44 -0.64 -5.41
N ASP A 134 9.28 -1.53 -5.89
CA ASP A 134 10.72 -1.31 -6.02
C ASP A 134 11.12 -1.11 -7.48
N GLY A 135 11.95 -0.11 -7.73
CA GLY A 135 12.58 0.13 -9.01
C GLY A 135 11.67 0.75 -10.08
N GLU A 136 11.97 0.41 -11.31
CA GLU A 136 11.32 0.87 -12.53
C GLU A 136 9.96 0.17 -12.75
N ILE A 137 9.02 0.87 -13.39
CA ILE A 137 7.74 0.28 -13.78
C ILE A 137 7.92 -0.45 -15.11
N ASN A 138 8.43 -1.66 -15.02
CA ASN A 138 8.68 -2.56 -16.15
C ASN A 138 7.66 -3.71 -16.21
N ALA A 139 7.85 -4.64 -17.14
CA ALA A 139 6.99 -5.81 -17.31
C ALA A 139 6.80 -6.62 -16.00
N GLU A 140 7.89 -6.85 -15.27
CA GLU A 140 7.85 -7.59 -13.98
C GLU A 140 7.05 -6.82 -12.92
N ALA A 141 7.21 -5.50 -12.85
CA ALA A 141 6.45 -4.66 -11.94
C ALA A 141 4.94 -4.69 -12.24
N VAL A 142 4.56 -4.77 -13.52
CA VAL A 142 3.16 -4.93 -13.94
C VAL A 142 2.64 -6.33 -13.60
N GLU A 143 3.42 -7.39 -13.80
CA GLU A 143 3.02 -8.75 -13.42
C GLU A 143 2.72 -8.88 -11.93
N ARG A 144 3.43 -8.15 -11.09
CA ARG A 144 3.14 -8.10 -9.63
C ARG A 144 1.79 -7.48 -9.26
N LEU A 145 1.04 -6.94 -10.23
CA LEU A 145 -0.33 -6.47 -10.05
C LEU A 145 -1.38 -7.60 -10.16
N GLU A 146 -0.99 -8.88 -10.15
CA GLU A 146 -1.92 -10.02 -10.21
C GLU A 146 -3.04 -9.97 -9.16
N TRP A 147 -2.84 -9.26 -8.05
CA TRP A 147 -3.89 -9.01 -7.08
C TRP A 147 -5.11 -8.28 -7.66
N LEU A 148 -4.96 -7.55 -8.78
CA LEU A 148 -6.08 -6.92 -9.48
C LEU A 148 -7.06 -7.94 -10.07
N GLU A 149 -6.58 -9.13 -10.44
CA GLU A 149 -7.45 -10.21 -10.92
C GLU A 149 -8.43 -10.66 -9.84
N LYS A 150 -7.99 -10.65 -8.58
CA LYS A 150 -8.83 -10.99 -7.42
C LYS A 150 -9.87 -9.92 -7.15
N VAL A 151 -9.48 -8.63 -7.26
CA VAL A 151 -10.43 -7.51 -7.21
C VAL A 151 -11.48 -7.69 -8.31
N ALA A 152 -11.04 -8.01 -9.53
CA ALA A 152 -11.94 -8.29 -10.65
C ALA A 152 -12.92 -9.43 -10.36
N GLN A 153 -12.44 -10.52 -9.74
CA GLN A 153 -13.31 -11.65 -9.37
C GLN A 153 -14.36 -11.24 -8.33
N VAL A 154 -13.96 -10.51 -7.29
CA VAL A 154 -14.89 -10.03 -6.26
C VAL A 154 -15.94 -9.10 -6.85
N LEU A 155 -15.54 -8.18 -7.73
CA LEU A 155 -16.45 -7.28 -8.41
C LEU A 155 -17.38 -8.03 -9.38
N ARG A 156 -16.88 -9.02 -10.12
CA ARG A 156 -17.71 -9.86 -11.02
C ARG A 156 -18.74 -10.68 -10.27
N ILE A 157 -18.41 -11.24 -9.11
CA ILE A 157 -19.38 -12.00 -8.30
C ILE A 157 -20.54 -11.10 -7.89
N LYS A 158 -20.28 -9.83 -7.58
CA LYS A 158 -21.35 -8.86 -7.30
C LYS A 158 -22.10 -8.44 -8.57
N ALA A 159 -21.39 -8.22 -9.68
CA ALA A 159 -22.00 -7.82 -10.96
C ALA A 159 -22.90 -8.92 -11.58
N MET A 160 -22.67 -10.19 -11.28
CA MET A 160 -23.59 -11.28 -11.67
C MET A 160 -24.96 -11.19 -10.98
N GLN A 161 -25.07 -10.37 -9.93
CA GLN A 161 -26.33 -10.08 -9.25
C GLN A 161 -26.99 -8.77 -9.75
N ASP A 162 -26.21 -7.90 -10.47
CA ASP A 162 -26.69 -6.58 -10.92
C ASP A 162 -25.78 -6.07 -12.08
N GLU A 163 -26.15 -6.36 -13.33
CA GLU A 163 -25.24 -6.41 -14.50
C GLU A 163 -24.54 -5.10 -14.91
N GLU A 164 -24.95 -3.91 -14.48
CA GLU A 164 -24.33 -2.63 -14.87
C GLU A 164 -23.88 -1.73 -13.70
N GLY A 165 -24.36 -1.96 -12.49
CA GLY A 165 -24.21 -1.01 -11.38
C GLY A 165 -22.89 -1.13 -10.60
N VAL A 166 -22.39 -2.34 -10.33
CA VAL A 166 -21.35 -2.57 -9.30
C VAL A 166 -19.95 -2.11 -9.71
N ALA A 167 -19.59 -2.26 -10.97
CA ALA A 167 -18.28 -1.79 -11.45
C ALA A 167 -18.23 -0.26 -11.51
N SER A 168 -19.33 0.40 -11.87
CA SER A 168 -19.46 1.86 -11.85
C SER A 168 -19.48 2.40 -10.41
N GLU A 169 -20.22 1.75 -9.52
CA GLU A 169 -20.29 2.11 -8.10
C GLU A 169 -18.93 1.97 -7.41
N PHE A 170 -18.20 0.87 -7.64
CA PHE A 170 -16.84 0.73 -7.11
C PHE A 170 -15.93 1.86 -7.63
N ARG A 171 -16.02 2.19 -8.92
CA ARG A 171 -15.20 3.24 -9.55
C ARG A 171 -15.44 4.62 -8.93
N GLU A 172 -16.68 4.94 -8.56
CA GLU A 172 -17.05 6.21 -7.91
C GLU A 172 -16.46 6.32 -6.50
N HIS A 173 -16.33 5.18 -5.81
CA HIS A 173 -15.84 5.11 -4.43
C HIS A 173 -14.43 4.55 -4.31
N ALA A 174 -13.80 4.22 -5.43
CA ALA A 174 -12.44 3.67 -5.44
C ALA A 174 -11.45 4.63 -4.78
N PRO A 175 -10.56 4.13 -3.92
CA PRO A 175 -9.52 4.95 -3.33
C PRO A 175 -8.60 5.55 -4.42
N LYS A 176 -8.03 6.73 -4.15
CA LYS A 176 -6.94 7.24 -4.99
C LYS A 176 -5.78 6.25 -4.96
N PHE A 177 -5.34 5.76 -6.11
CA PHE A 177 -4.20 4.86 -6.19
C PHE A 177 -2.91 5.65 -6.37
N ILE A 178 -1.90 5.38 -5.53
CA ILE A 178 -0.59 6.03 -5.59
C ILE A 178 0.48 4.96 -5.76
N TRP A 179 1.12 4.93 -6.92
CA TRP A 179 2.31 4.11 -7.13
C TRP A 179 3.52 4.76 -6.51
N LEU A 180 4.13 4.14 -5.52
CA LEU A 180 5.38 4.58 -4.95
C LEU A 180 6.54 3.77 -5.52
N ALA A 181 7.25 4.31 -6.49
CA ALA A 181 8.43 3.70 -7.08
C ALA A 181 9.66 4.01 -6.22
N ARG A 182 10.10 3.03 -5.41
CA ARG A 182 11.28 3.15 -4.56
C ARG A 182 12.55 2.75 -5.31
N ASN A 183 13.70 3.20 -4.79
CA ASN A 183 15.00 2.96 -5.42
C ASN A 183 15.05 3.44 -6.88
N PHE A 184 14.18 4.38 -7.19
CA PHE A 184 13.98 4.89 -8.55
C PHE A 184 15.17 5.76 -8.98
N LYS A 185 15.61 5.60 -10.22
CA LYS A 185 16.66 6.45 -10.80
C LYS A 185 16.01 7.58 -11.59
N ILE A 186 16.23 8.83 -11.19
CA ILE A 186 15.65 10.03 -11.84
C ILE A 186 15.91 10.06 -13.35
N LYS A 187 17.01 9.44 -13.81
CA LYS A 187 17.33 9.33 -15.25
C LYS A 187 16.29 8.53 -16.05
N TRP A 188 15.44 7.74 -15.41
CA TRP A 188 14.35 7.00 -16.05
C TRP A 188 13.14 7.88 -16.35
N LEU A 189 13.04 9.09 -15.75
CA LEU A 189 11.97 10.05 -16.04
C LEU A 189 12.22 10.76 -17.36
N LYS A 190 12.20 9.98 -18.44
CA LYS A 190 12.35 10.47 -19.81
C LYS A 190 11.48 9.66 -20.75
N ASP A 191 10.91 10.34 -21.76
CA ASP A 191 10.25 9.67 -22.87
C ASP A 191 11.26 9.10 -23.89
N ALA A 192 10.76 8.52 -24.99
CA ALA A 192 11.57 7.97 -26.07
C ALA A 192 12.44 9.04 -26.78
N GLU A 193 12.00 10.28 -26.79
CA GLU A 193 12.67 11.45 -27.36
C GLU A 193 13.67 12.09 -26.37
N GLY A 194 13.74 11.57 -25.12
CA GLY A 194 14.64 12.05 -24.08
C GLY A 194 14.13 13.27 -23.31
N GLN A 195 12.86 13.67 -23.50
CA GLN A 195 12.24 14.76 -22.75
C GLN A 195 11.95 14.31 -21.32
N LYS A 196 12.10 15.25 -20.39
CA LYS A 196 11.88 14.98 -18.97
C LYS A 196 10.39 14.82 -18.67
N LEU A 197 10.04 13.72 -18.01
CA LEU A 197 8.71 13.41 -17.52
C LEU A 197 8.56 13.70 -16.01
N THR A 198 7.34 13.98 -15.58
CA THR A 198 6.97 13.86 -14.16
C THR A 198 6.80 12.38 -13.80
N PRO A 199 6.90 11.99 -12.52
CA PRO A 199 6.64 10.61 -12.10
C PRO A 199 5.26 10.09 -12.55
N THR A 200 4.24 10.93 -12.47
CA THR A 200 2.88 10.57 -12.90
C THR A 200 2.79 10.38 -14.42
N GLN A 201 3.44 11.23 -15.21
CA GLN A 201 3.50 11.03 -16.67
C GLN A 201 4.24 9.74 -17.05
N TYR A 202 5.36 9.45 -16.38
CA TYR A 202 6.08 8.20 -16.55
C TYR A 202 5.22 6.99 -16.22
N PHE A 203 4.47 7.05 -15.10
CA PHE A 203 3.55 6.01 -14.70
C PHE A 203 2.45 5.78 -15.74
N GLU A 204 1.77 6.83 -16.18
CA GLU A 204 0.71 6.71 -17.20
C GLU A 204 1.24 6.16 -18.52
N GLN A 205 2.44 6.56 -18.96
CA GLN A 205 3.09 5.96 -20.13
C GLN A 205 3.41 4.47 -19.94
N SER A 206 3.78 4.05 -18.72
CA SER A 206 4.05 2.65 -18.39
C SER A 206 2.79 1.77 -18.40
N LEU A 207 1.60 2.38 -18.33
CA LEU A 207 0.32 1.70 -18.47
C LEU A 207 -0.12 1.53 -19.94
N ALA A 208 0.55 2.17 -20.89
CA ALA A 208 0.25 1.98 -22.30
C ALA A 208 0.37 0.48 -22.68
N PRO A 209 -0.54 -0.05 -23.51
CA PRO A 209 -0.48 -1.44 -23.93
C PRO A 209 0.83 -1.75 -24.64
N GLU A 210 1.47 -2.83 -24.26
CA GLU A 210 2.64 -3.33 -24.99
C GLU A 210 2.22 -4.11 -26.23
N GLY A 211 3.03 -4.04 -27.27
CA GLY A 211 2.84 -4.83 -28.49
C GLY A 211 3.16 -6.31 -28.25
N GLY A 212 2.56 -7.16 -29.06
CA GLY A 212 2.77 -8.62 -29.03
C GLY A 212 1.49 -9.41 -28.80
N TYR A 213 1.50 -10.68 -29.24
CA TYR A 213 0.33 -11.57 -29.18
C TYR A 213 0.58 -12.76 -28.23
N GLY A 214 1.65 -12.73 -27.43
CA GLY A 214 1.93 -13.80 -26.48
C GLY A 214 1.09 -13.70 -25.22
N ASP A 215 0.83 -14.83 -24.55
CA ASP A 215 0.02 -14.93 -23.33
C ASP A 215 0.49 -13.96 -22.22
N ALA A 216 1.79 -13.83 -22.06
CA ALA A 216 2.39 -12.92 -21.07
C ALA A 216 2.08 -11.45 -21.37
N ALA A 217 2.20 -11.01 -22.64
CA ALA A 217 1.86 -9.64 -23.05
C ALA A 217 0.36 -9.37 -22.87
N THR A 218 -0.48 -10.33 -23.26
CA THR A 218 -1.93 -10.27 -23.08
C THR A 218 -2.30 -10.13 -21.60
N LYS A 219 -1.69 -10.93 -20.72
CA LYS A 219 -1.91 -10.85 -19.27
C LYS A 219 -1.49 -9.49 -18.72
N ARG A 220 -0.32 -8.97 -19.06
CA ARG A 220 0.14 -7.65 -18.60
C ARG A 220 -0.76 -6.53 -19.09
N ASN A 221 -1.23 -6.58 -20.35
CA ASN A 221 -2.17 -5.60 -20.87
C ASN A 221 -3.54 -5.66 -20.16
N MET A 222 -4.00 -6.84 -19.79
CA MET A 222 -5.18 -7.01 -18.95
C MET A 222 -5.02 -6.41 -17.56
N LEU A 223 -3.86 -6.60 -16.91
CA LEU A 223 -3.57 -6.01 -15.60
C LEU A 223 -3.52 -4.47 -15.66
N ARG A 224 -2.94 -3.89 -16.72
CA ARG A 224 -2.97 -2.43 -16.96
C ARG A 224 -4.41 -1.93 -17.11
N MET A 225 -5.20 -2.59 -17.93
CA MET A 225 -6.62 -2.26 -18.12
C MET A 225 -7.41 -2.33 -16.80
N TYR A 226 -7.17 -3.34 -15.96
CA TYR A 226 -7.82 -3.42 -14.64
C TYR A 226 -7.40 -2.26 -13.73
N LEU A 227 -6.12 -1.90 -13.70
CA LEU A 227 -5.66 -0.77 -12.89
C LEU A 227 -6.32 0.53 -13.33
N GLU A 228 -6.40 0.78 -14.64
CA GLU A 228 -7.06 1.96 -15.19
C GLU A 228 -8.56 1.98 -14.92
N SER A 229 -9.21 0.84 -15.06
CA SER A 229 -10.65 0.72 -14.89
C SER A 229 -11.09 0.86 -13.44
N TYR A 230 -10.34 0.27 -12.49
CA TYR A 230 -10.72 0.28 -11.08
C TYR A 230 -10.26 1.54 -10.33
N PHE A 231 -9.18 2.17 -10.77
CA PHE A 231 -8.63 3.35 -10.10
C PHE A 231 -8.57 4.54 -11.07
N PRO A 232 -9.69 5.26 -11.24
CA PRO A 232 -9.73 6.40 -12.17
C PRO A 232 -8.83 7.55 -11.72
N VAL A 233 -8.60 7.70 -10.41
CA VAL A 233 -7.69 8.70 -9.86
C VAL A 233 -6.40 8.02 -9.44
N ARG A 234 -5.34 8.26 -10.21
CA ARG A 234 -4.02 7.66 -10.01
C ARG A 234 -2.93 8.70 -9.92
N ASP A 235 -1.84 8.34 -9.28
CA ASP A 235 -0.66 9.19 -9.15
C ASP A 235 0.61 8.33 -8.99
N CYS A 236 1.77 8.93 -9.15
CA CYS A 236 3.04 8.27 -8.92
C CYS A 236 4.01 9.17 -8.17
N VAL A 237 4.70 8.59 -7.22
CA VAL A 237 5.80 9.22 -6.49
C VAL A 237 7.07 8.39 -6.72
N ALA A 238 8.13 9.04 -7.19
CA ALA A 238 9.43 8.41 -7.41
C ALA A 238 10.37 8.76 -6.25
N LEU A 239 10.75 7.75 -5.47
CA LEU A 239 11.72 7.89 -4.38
C LEU A 239 13.09 7.36 -4.78
N SER A 240 14.11 8.17 -4.60
CA SER A 240 15.50 7.72 -4.71
C SER A 240 15.82 6.68 -3.63
N ARG A 241 17.01 6.07 -3.69
CA ARG A 241 17.46 5.16 -2.62
C ARG A 241 17.55 5.88 -1.27
N ALA A 242 17.18 5.16 -0.22
CA ALA A 242 17.19 5.68 1.14
C ALA A 242 18.63 5.95 1.64
N VAL A 243 19.58 5.08 1.28
CA VAL A 243 21.01 5.22 1.65
C VAL A 243 21.89 5.13 0.42
N GLU A 244 23.13 5.58 0.56
CA GLU A 244 24.16 5.38 -0.45
C GLU A 244 24.68 3.95 -0.39
N GLY A 245 24.94 3.32 -1.54
CA GLY A 245 25.42 1.96 -1.61
C GLY A 245 25.10 1.27 -2.92
N ASN A 246 25.52 0.01 -3.06
CA ASN A 246 25.35 -0.79 -4.28
C ASN A 246 23.94 -1.37 -4.47
N GLY A 247 23.01 -1.10 -3.55
CA GLY A 247 21.60 -1.47 -3.67
C GLY A 247 21.25 -2.87 -3.15
N THR A 248 22.18 -3.59 -2.59
CA THR A 248 21.97 -4.90 -1.94
C THR A 248 21.80 -4.80 -0.42
N GLU A 249 22.06 -3.63 0.15
CA GLU A 249 21.95 -3.43 1.59
C GLU A 249 20.50 -3.28 2.01
N ILE A 250 20.11 -4.12 2.98
CA ILE A 250 18.82 -3.98 3.66
C ILE A 250 18.95 -2.85 4.66
N VAL A 251 18.24 -1.75 4.41
CA VAL A 251 18.20 -0.61 5.33
C VAL A 251 17.25 -0.93 6.48
N PRO A 252 17.75 -0.98 7.74
CA PRO A 252 16.89 -1.23 8.89
C PRO A 252 15.75 -0.20 8.97
N PRO A 253 14.54 -0.59 9.37
CA PRO A 253 13.42 0.33 9.52
C PRO A 253 13.69 1.48 10.48
N GLU A 254 14.49 1.23 11.51
CA GLU A 254 14.86 2.15 12.60
C GLU A 254 16.00 3.10 12.21
N THR A 255 16.51 3.02 10.97
CA THR A 255 17.60 3.90 10.51
C THR A 255 17.25 5.37 10.75
N PRO A 256 18.06 6.11 11.49
CA PRO A 256 17.80 7.51 11.78
C PRO A 256 17.65 8.34 10.51
N ARG A 257 16.71 9.29 10.51
CA ARG A 257 16.47 10.16 9.36
C ARG A 257 17.73 10.92 8.91
N SER A 258 18.63 11.22 9.84
CA SER A 258 19.92 11.88 9.58
C SER A 258 20.90 11.02 8.76
N GLU A 259 20.71 9.71 8.74
CA GLU A 259 21.51 8.76 7.95
C GLU A 259 20.91 8.47 6.59
N LEU A 260 19.66 8.90 6.37
CA LEU A 260 18.98 8.76 5.08
C LEU A 260 19.37 9.89 4.14
N ARG A 261 19.39 9.60 2.85
CA ARG A 261 19.66 10.60 1.82
C ARG A 261 18.59 11.69 1.82
N THR A 262 19.01 12.94 1.73
CA THR A 262 18.11 14.11 1.65
C THR A 262 17.07 13.95 0.55
N GLN A 263 17.48 13.46 -0.63
CA GLN A 263 16.59 13.20 -1.77
C GLN A 263 15.49 12.15 -1.48
N PHE A 264 15.71 11.25 -0.52
CA PHE A 264 14.70 10.29 -0.08
C PHE A 264 13.77 10.89 0.96
N VAL A 265 14.31 11.77 1.80
CA VAL A 265 13.59 12.35 2.94
C VAL A 265 12.67 13.50 2.51
N ASP A 266 13.07 14.26 1.49
CA ASP A 266 12.40 15.49 1.03
C ASP A 266 11.46 15.26 -0.17
N ALA A 267 11.41 14.02 -0.68
CA ALA A 267 10.50 13.65 -1.77
C ALA A 267 9.08 13.37 -1.25
#